data_a408945eb999d1d5c40246c476becbe2
#
_entry.id   a408945eb999d1d5c40246c476becbe2
#
_cell.length_a   1.000
_cell.length_b   1.000
_cell.length_c   1.000
_cell.angle_alpha   90.00
_cell.angle_beta   90.00
_cell.angle_gamma   90.00
#
_symmetry.space_group_name_H-M   'P 1'
#
loop_
_entity.id
_entity.type
_entity.pdbx_description
1 polymer ?
#
loop_
_entity_poly.entity_id
_entity_poly.type
_entity_poly.pdbx_seq_one_letter_code
_entity_poly.pdbx_strand_id
1 'polypeptide(L)'
;MPRGGTFPVKKVFVSRWDGGQICEADFAQLEFRVAAFLSQDKVAIKEVATGFDVHSYTAKVITEAGQRISRQDAKSHTFAPLYGASGFGRTPAEASYYQQFTSKYSGIGAWHKRLAKEVIDTGNVRTPSGREFAFPLATRRANGSITYFTQVKNYPVQSFATADIVPISLIYIDKMLQANKLQSCVVNTVHDSIVIDVHPDEKNKVLRIINRTNEVLVDIINKKWNIDFNVPLLLEAKIGNNWLDTKDVA
;
A
#
# COMPACT_ATOMS: atom_id res chain seq x y z
N MET A 1 3.31 -6.02 14.74
CA MET A 1 2.64 -7.09 15.52
C MET A 1 2.76 -8.39 14.75
N PRO A 2 3.06 -9.55 15.38
CA PRO A 2 3.19 -10.82 14.67
C PRO A 2 1.87 -11.19 14.00
N ARG A 3 1.92 -11.43 12.70
CA ARG A 3 0.80 -12.05 11.97
C ARG A 3 0.87 -13.55 12.23
N GLY A 4 -0.11 -14.11 12.97
CA GLY A 4 -0.20 -15.55 13.20
C GLY A 4 0.66 -16.12 14.33
N GLY A 5 0.94 -15.34 15.37
CA GLY A 5 1.62 -15.83 16.57
C GLY A 5 0.71 -16.64 17.50
N THR A 6 1.33 -17.46 18.36
CA THR A 6 0.68 -18.27 19.41
C THR A 6 -0.17 -17.41 20.36
N PHE A 7 0.07 -16.09 20.41
CA PHE A 7 -0.64 -15.15 21.28
C PHE A 7 -1.44 -14.16 20.45
N PRO A 8 -2.77 -14.13 20.55
CA PRO A 8 -3.65 -13.24 19.80
C PRO A 8 -3.68 -11.82 20.41
N VAL A 9 -2.54 -11.11 20.38
CA VAL A 9 -2.37 -9.78 21.02
C VAL A 9 -3.44 -8.78 20.54
N LYS A 10 -3.83 -8.82 19.28
CA LYS A 10 -4.89 -7.92 18.77
C LYS A 10 -6.24 -8.13 19.47
N LYS A 11 -6.49 -9.28 20.10
CA LYS A 11 -7.76 -9.59 20.78
C LYS A 11 -7.97 -8.79 22.08
N VAL A 12 -6.90 -8.31 22.72
CA VAL A 12 -7.00 -7.51 23.96
C VAL A 12 -7.39 -6.05 23.68
N PHE A 13 -7.32 -5.61 22.43
CA PHE A 13 -7.76 -4.26 22.07
C PHE A 13 -9.24 -4.25 21.74
N VAL A 14 -10.01 -3.72 22.67
CA VAL A 14 -11.47 -3.56 22.62
C VAL A 14 -11.85 -2.10 22.69
N SER A 15 -13.10 -1.77 22.36
CA SER A 15 -13.63 -0.42 22.56
C SER A 15 -13.63 -0.02 24.03
N ARG A 16 -13.47 1.28 24.31
CA ARG A 16 -13.61 1.86 25.65
C ARG A 16 -15.07 1.95 26.11
N TRP A 17 -16.01 1.88 25.17
CA TRP A 17 -17.44 1.95 25.47
C TRP A 17 -18.05 0.55 25.54
N ASP A 18 -18.98 0.37 26.48
CA ASP A 18 -19.81 -0.83 26.48
C ASP A 18 -20.66 -0.88 25.20
N GLY A 19 -20.65 -2.02 24.53
CA GLY A 19 -21.28 -2.18 23.21
C GLY A 19 -20.56 -1.49 22.05
N GLY A 20 -19.45 -0.79 22.29
CA GLY A 20 -18.63 -0.20 21.24
C GLY A 20 -17.85 -1.24 20.42
N GLN A 21 -17.24 -0.82 19.31
CA GLN A 21 -16.54 -1.71 18.40
C GLN A 21 -15.20 -1.10 17.95
N ILE A 22 -14.29 -1.95 17.48
CA ILE A 22 -13.07 -1.51 16.79
C ILE A 22 -13.29 -1.57 15.28
N CYS A 23 -13.01 -0.46 14.59
CA CYS A 23 -12.96 -0.40 13.13
C CYS A 23 -11.51 -0.30 12.67
N GLU A 24 -11.09 -1.19 11.77
CA GLU A 24 -9.82 -1.13 11.06
C GLU A 24 -10.12 -0.73 9.61
N ALA A 25 -9.66 0.44 9.18
CA ALA A 25 -9.73 0.89 7.80
C ALA A 25 -8.35 0.69 7.16
N ASP A 26 -8.23 -0.24 6.22
CA ASP A 26 -6.98 -0.67 5.60
C ASP A 26 -6.98 -0.31 4.10
N PHE A 27 -5.85 0.18 3.58
CA PHE A 27 -5.78 0.51 2.18
C PHE A 27 -5.65 -0.74 1.30
N ALA A 28 -6.52 -0.86 0.32
CA ALA A 28 -6.44 -1.91 -0.68
C ALA A 28 -5.22 -1.71 -1.60
N GLN A 29 -4.20 -2.58 -1.47
CA GLN A 29 -3.03 -2.64 -2.36
C GLN A 29 -2.29 -1.30 -2.52
N LEU A 30 -2.13 -0.52 -1.44
CA LEU A 30 -1.64 0.87 -1.49
C LEU A 30 -0.29 1.00 -2.23
N GLU A 31 0.68 0.17 -1.91
CA GLU A 31 2.01 0.21 -2.53
C GLU A 31 1.96 -0.04 -4.05
N PHE A 32 1.12 -0.99 -4.50
CA PHE A 32 0.96 -1.26 -5.93
C PHE A 32 0.27 -0.09 -6.65
N ARG A 33 -0.72 0.55 -6.03
CA ARG A 33 -1.38 1.76 -6.54
C ARG A 33 -0.40 2.93 -6.66
N VAL A 34 0.43 3.14 -5.64
CA VAL A 34 1.48 4.17 -5.67
C VAL A 34 2.52 3.88 -6.74
N ALA A 35 2.96 2.62 -6.88
CA ALA A 35 3.89 2.24 -7.94
C ALA A 35 3.30 2.41 -9.35
N ALA A 36 2.02 2.11 -9.54
CA ALA A 36 1.30 2.36 -10.78
C ALA A 36 1.32 3.85 -11.14
N PHE A 37 1.03 4.71 -10.16
CA PHE A 37 1.12 6.17 -10.33
C PHE A 37 2.55 6.64 -10.63
N LEU A 38 3.54 6.26 -9.81
CA LEU A 38 4.93 6.73 -9.99
C LEU A 38 5.54 6.27 -11.31
N SER A 39 5.20 5.08 -11.76
CA SER A 39 5.67 4.52 -13.04
C SER A 39 4.89 5.00 -14.24
N GLN A 40 3.66 5.46 -14.08
CA GLN A 40 2.67 5.72 -15.11
C GLN A 40 2.47 4.49 -16.02
N ASP A 41 2.51 3.29 -15.41
CA ASP A 41 2.27 2.04 -16.14
C ASP A 41 0.78 1.92 -16.49
N LYS A 42 0.47 1.92 -17.79
CA LYS A 42 -0.91 1.92 -18.30
C LYS A 42 -1.71 0.66 -17.89
N VAL A 43 -1.02 -0.49 -17.83
CA VAL A 43 -1.67 -1.76 -17.45
C VAL A 43 -1.96 -1.74 -15.95
N ALA A 44 -0.98 -1.37 -15.11
CA ALA A 44 -1.16 -1.28 -13.69
C ALA A 44 -2.25 -0.27 -13.29
N ILE A 45 -2.25 0.93 -13.89
CA ILE A 45 -3.28 1.97 -13.64
C ILE A 45 -4.68 1.43 -14.01
N LYS A 46 -4.83 0.80 -15.17
CA LYS A 46 -6.11 0.23 -15.59
C LYS A 46 -6.59 -0.87 -14.63
N GLU A 47 -5.70 -1.76 -14.22
CA GLU A 47 -6.05 -2.87 -13.33
C GLU A 47 -6.48 -2.40 -11.93
N VAL A 48 -5.74 -1.48 -11.32
CA VAL A 48 -6.14 -0.94 -10.00
C VAL A 48 -7.44 -0.12 -10.07
N ALA A 49 -7.73 0.49 -11.21
CA ALA A 49 -8.99 1.21 -11.43
C ALA A 49 -10.20 0.26 -11.55
N THR A 50 -9.99 -0.96 -12.04
CA THR A 50 -11.05 -1.97 -12.20
C THR A 50 -11.18 -2.94 -11.02
N GLY A 51 -10.44 -2.71 -9.92
CA GLY A 51 -10.48 -3.56 -8.74
C GLY A 51 -9.73 -4.90 -8.90
N PHE A 52 -8.79 -4.98 -9.84
CA PHE A 52 -7.99 -6.17 -10.06
C PHE A 52 -7.12 -6.51 -8.84
N ASP A 53 -7.23 -7.74 -8.35
CA ASP A 53 -6.42 -8.23 -7.24
C ASP A 53 -5.09 -8.81 -7.74
N VAL A 54 -4.05 -8.00 -7.71
CA VAL A 54 -2.70 -8.40 -8.15
C VAL A 54 -2.13 -9.57 -7.34
N HIS A 55 -2.50 -9.70 -6.06
CA HIS A 55 -2.01 -10.80 -5.22
C HIS A 55 -2.67 -12.13 -5.57
N SER A 56 -3.98 -12.13 -5.84
CA SER A 56 -4.68 -13.31 -6.36
C SER A 56 -4.16 -13.72 -7.73
N TYR A 57 -3.88 -12.74 -8.61
CA TYR A 57 -3.24 -13.01 -9.90
C TYR A 57 -1.86 -13.65 -9.72
N THR A 58 -1.03 -13.12 -8.83
CA THR A 58 0.29 -13.69 -8.50
C THR A 58 0.17 -15.13 -8.02
N ALA A 59 -0.75 -15.39 -7.08
CA ALA A 59 -1.00 -16.76 -6.58
C ALA A 59 -1.41 -17.71 -7.69
N LYS A 60 -2.30 -17.27 -8.58
CA LYS A 60 -2.76 -18.05 -9.73
C LYS A 60 -1.59 -18.42 -10.66
N VAL A 61 -0.82 -17.44 -11.10
CA VAL A 61 0.27 -17.66 -12.08
C VAL A 61 1.35 -18.59 -11.51
N ILE A 62 1.76 -18.42 -10.25
CA ILE A 62 2.77 -19.28 -9.62
C ILE A 62 2.19 -20.71 -9.43
N THR A 63 0.91 -20.83 -9.07
CA THR A 63 0.27 -22.14 -8.91
C THR A 63 0.14 -22.88 -10.24
N GLU A 64 -0.23 -22.20 -11.32
CA GLU A 64 -0.30 -22.75 -12.67
C GLU A 64 1.09 -23.17 -13.20
N ALA A 65 2.15 -22.50 -12.73
CA ALA A 65 3.53 -22.91 -13.00
C ALA A 65 4.05 -24.06 -12.14
N GLY A 66 3.18 -24.72 -11.36
CA GLY A 66 3.47 -25.95 -10.61
C GLY A 66 3.82 -25.75 -9.12
N GLN A 67 3.77 -24.54 -8.58
CA GLN A 67 4.02 -24.26 -7.16
C GLN A 67 2.76 -23.72 -6.48
N ARG A 68 2.04 -24.56 -5.75
CA ARG A 68 0.83 -24.11 -5.01
C ARG A 68 1.18 -23.12 -3.91
N ILE A 69 0.62 -21.92 -3.97
CA ILE A 69 0.77 -20.90 -2.94
C ILE A 69 -0.57 -20.23 -2.61
N SER A 70 -0.70 -19.75 -1.38
CA SER A 70 -1.87 -18.95 -0.98
C SER A 70 -1.77 -17.51 -1.48
N ARG A 71 -2.93 -16.80 -1.51
CA ARG A 71 -2.95 -15.35 -1.79
C ARG A 71 -2.09 -14.56 -0.78
N GLN A 72 -2.05 -15.00 0.48
CA GLN A 72 -1.26 -14.34 1.52
C GLN A 72 0.24 -14.50 1.26
N ASP A 73 0.70 -15.69 0.87
CA ASP A 73 2.11 -15.93 0.55
C ASP A 73 2.50 -15.22 -0.76
N ALA A 74 1.59 -15.11 -1.71
CA ALA A 74 1.78 -14.43 -2.98
C ALA A 74 2.06 -12.92 -2.82
N LYS A 75 1.69 -12.29 -1.70
CA LYS A 75 2.02 -10.88 -1.44
C LYS A 75 3.51 -10.60 -1.55
N SER A 76 4.36 -11.44 -0.95
CA SER A 76 5.81 -11.30 -1.02
C SER A 76 6.35 -11.41 -2.45
N HIS A 77 5.75 -12.30 -3.25
CA HIS A 77 6.13 -12.50 -4.65
C HIS A 77 5.64 -11.37 -5.56
N THR A 78 4.52 -10.71 -5.23
CA THR A 78 4.06 -9.50 -5.93
C THR A 78 5.02 -8.34 -5.70
N PHE A 79 5.44 -8.11 -4.46
CA PHE A 79 6.33 -7.01 -4.11
C PHE A 79 7.76 -7.21 -4.59
N ALA A 80 8.25 -8.45 -4.66
CA ALA A 80 9.62 -8.71 -5.07
C ALA A 80 9.96 -8.12 -6.47
N PRO A 81 9.22 -8.41 -7.56
CA PRO A 81 9.49 -7.79 -8.86
C PRO A 81 9.08 -6.31 -8.90
N LEU A 82 8.10 -5.88 -8.10
CA LEU A 82 7.76 -4.46 -7.96
C LEU A 82 8.97 -3.63 -7.51
N TYR A 83 9.82 -4.20 -6.67
CA TYR A 83 11.07 -3.60 -6.21
C TYR A 83 12.30 -4.11 -6.97
N GLY A 84 12.08 -4.78 -8.11
CA GLY A 84 13.10 -5.09 -9.11
C GLY A 84 13.81 -6.42 -8.93
N ALA A 85 13.26 -7.36 -8.18
CA ALA A 85 13.78 -8.73 -8.17
C ALA A 85 13.60 -9.37 -9.55
N SER A 86 14.65 -10.08 -10.00
CA SER A 86 14.69 -10.73 -11.33
C SER A 86 14.35 -12.22 -11.32
N GLY A 87 14.04 -12.78 -10.15
CA GLY A 87 13.83 -14.23 -10.00
C GLY A 87 15.10 -15.05 -9.77
N PHE A 88 16.28 -14.41 -9.75
CA PHE A 88 17.52 -15.12 -9.42
C PHE A 88 17.46 -15.73 -8.00
N GLY A 89 17.85 -17.02 -7.87
CA GLY A 89 17.78 -17.75 -6.61
C GLY A 89 16.36 -18.11 -6.14
N ARG A 90 15.39 -18.05 -7.04
CA ARG A 90 13.99 -18.43 -6.81
C ARG A 90 13.65 -19.76 -7.49
N THR A 91 12.50 -20.33 -7.14
CA THR A 91 12.00 -21.52 -7.85
C THR A 91 11.71 -21.20 -9.32
N PRO A 92 11.68 -22.20 -10.22
CA PRO A 92 11.33 -21.96 -11.63
C PRO A 92 9.96 -21.28 -11.80
N ALA A 93 8.96 -21.63 -10.96
CA ALA A 93 7.63 -21.05 -11.01
C ALA A 93 7.65 -19.56 -10.60
N GLU A 94 8.36 -19.23 -9.53
CA GLU A 94 8.53 -17.83 -9.08
C GLU A 94 9.33 -17.00 -10.10
N ALA A 95 10.40 -17.55 -10.66
CA ALA A 95 11.21 -16.87 -11.67
C ALA A 95 10.41 -16.60 -12.94
N SER A 96 9.57 -17.56 -13.39
CA SER A 96 8.64 -17.38 -14.50
C SER A 96 7.64 -16.26 -14.24
N TYR A 97 7.05 -16.23 -13.04
CA TYR A 97 6.15 -15.15 -12.66
C TYR A 97 6.85 -13.77 -12.69
N TYR A 98 8.09 -13.66 -12.19
CA TYR A 98 8.81 -12.37 -12.19
C TYR A 98 9.11 -11.87 -13.60
N GLN A 99 9.39 -12.77 -14.54
CA GLN A 99 9.52 -12.41 -15.96
C GLN A 99 8.19 -11.94 -16.54
N GLN A 100 7.09 -12.64 -16.26
CA GLN A 100 5.75 -12.25 -16.68
C GLN A 100 5.34 -10.90 -16.08
N PHE A 101 5.62 -10.65 -14.80
CA PHE A 101 5.39 -9.36 -14.16
C PHE A 101 6.11 -8.23 -14.89
N THR A 102 7.40 -8.39 -15.17
CA THR A 102 8.21 -7.38 -15.85
C THR A 102 7.72 -7.12 -17.28
N SER A 103 7.29 -8.14 -17.99
CA SER A 103 6.73 -8.01 -19.34
C SER A 103 5.36 -7.34 -19.32
N LYS A 104 4.49 -7.71 -18.37
CA LYS A 104 3.14 -7.17 -18.20
C LYS A 104 3.18 -5.69 -17.80
N TYR A 105 4.00 -5.34 -16.82
CA TYR A 105 4.12 -3.98 -16.29
C TYR A 105 5.42 -3.31 -16.76
N SER A 106 5.54 -3.17 -18.08
CA SER A 106 6.75 -2.64 -18.72
C SER A 106 7.07 -1.19 -18.31
N GLY A 107 6.05 -0.39 -17.98
CA GLY A 107 6.19 0.96 -17.47
C GLY A 107 6.90 1.01 -16.12
N ILE A 108 6.65 0.04 -15.23
CA ILE A 108 7.37 -0.11 -13.96
C ILE A 108 8.84 -0.37 -14.23
N GLY A 109 9.17 -1.28 -15.16
CA GLY A 109 10.55 -1.53 -15.55
C GLY A 109 11.26 -0.29 -16.14
N ALA A 110 10.57 0.48 -16.96
CA ALA A 110 11.07 1.74 -17.50
C ALA A 110 11.30 2.79 -16.40
N TRP A 111 10.38 2.90 -15.45
CA TRP A 111 10.53 3.78 -14.29
C TRP A 111 11.73 3.38 -13.42
N HIS A 112 11.97 2.10 -13.17
CA HIS A 112 13.16 1.63 -12.47
C HIS A 112 14.46 2.05 -13.14
N LYS A 113 14.51 2.05 -14.48
CA LYS A 113 15.68 2.53 -15.25
C LYS A 113 15.88 4.03 -15.08
N ARG A 114 14.78 4.82 -15.07
CA ARG A 114 14.83 6.27 -14.82
C ARG A 114 15.36 6.58 -13.43
N LEU A 115 14.85 5.89 -12.39
CA LEU A 115 15.34 6.05 -11.00
C LEU A 115 16.84 5.72 -10.88
N ALA A 116 17.27 4.63 -11.51
CA ALA A 116 18.67 4.25 -11.50
C ALA A 116 19.56 5.31 -12.17
N LYS A 117 19.07 5.93 -13.26
CA LYS A 117 19.78 7.05 -13.90
C LYS A 117 19.80 8.28 -13.02
N GLU A 118 18.64 8.68 -12.48
CA GLU A 118 18.48 9.85 -11.62
C GLU A 118 19.44 9.79 -10.42
N VAL A 119 19.47 8.66 -9.71
CA VAL A 119 20.34 8.48 -8.55
C VAL A 119 21.83 8.55 -8.90
N ILE A 120 22.25 8.06 -10.06
CA ILE A 120 23.65 8.15 -10.49
C ILE A 120 24.01 9.60 -10.89
N ASP A 121 23.08 10.30 -11.49
CA ASP A 121 23.32 11.67 -11.99
C ASP A 121 23.24 12.71 -10.87
N THR A 122 22.36 12.52 -9.88
CA THR A 122 22.04 13.53 -8.85
C THR A 122 22.40 13.12 -7.42
N GLY A 123 22.62 11.84 -7.17
CA GLY A 123 22.78 11.28 -5.81
C GLY A 123 21.48 11.19 -5.02
N ASN A 124 20.33 11.52 -5.58
CA ASN A 124 19.05 11.62 -4.87
C ASN A 124 17.91 10.96 -5.66
N VAL A 125 16.86 10.61 -4.94
CA VAL A 125 15.53 10.28 -5.47
C VAL A 125 14.49 11.10 -4.71
N ARG A 126 13.52 11.69 -5.41
CA ARG A 126 12.48 12.53 -4.83
C ARG A 126 11.09 11.93 -5.02
N THR A 127 10.25 12.01 -3.98
CA THR A 127 8.82 11.67 -4.07
C THR A 127 8.00 12.85 -4.58
N PRO A 128 6.76 12.62 -5.04
CA PRO A 128 5.85 13.70 -5.44
C PRO A 128 5.52 14.70 -4.32
N SER A 129 5.60 14.26 -3.06
CA SER A 129 5.44 15.13 -1.88
C SER A 129 6.65 16.06 -1.62
N GLY A 130 7.74 15.92 -2.39
CA GLY A 130 8.97 16.68 -2.22
C GLY A 130 9.99 16.06 -1.26
N ARG A 131 9.71 14.89 -0.69
CA ARG A 131 10.67 14.18 0.17
C ARG A 131 11.83 13.63 -0.66
N GLU A 132 13.05 13.83 -0.18
CA GLU A 132 14.29 13.36 -0.82
C GLU A 132 14.94 12.22 -0.06
N PHE A 133 15.48 11.28 -0.82
CA PHE A 133 16.32 10.19 -0.33
C PHE A 133 17.72 10.31 -0.95
N ALA A 134 18.72 10.56 -0.12
CA ALA A 134 20.10 10.73 -0.57
C ALA A 134 20.82 9.36 -0.68
N PHE A 135 21.51 9.17 -1.79
CA PHE A 135 22.36 8.02 -2.09
C PHE A 135 23.74 8.50 -2.59
N PRO A 136 24.51 9.23 -1.78
CA PRO A 136 25.75 9.89 -2.23
C PRO A 136 26.82 8.89 -2.66
N LEU A 137 26.72 7.62 -2.26
CA LEU A 137 27.65 6.55 -2.64
C LEU A 137 27.06 5.62 -3.71
N ALA A 138 26.05 6.06 -4.44
CA ALA A 138 25.49 5.28 -5.51
C ALA A 138 26.44 5.17 -6.70
N THR A 139 26.73 3.95 -7.14
CA THR A 139 27.63 3.67 -8.26
C THR A 139 27.03 2.61 -9.18
N ARG A 140 27.47 2.61 -10.46
CA ARG A 140 27.16 1.51 -11.38
C ARG A 140 28.06 0.32 -11.12
N ARG A 141 27.49 -0.87 -11.16
CA ARG A 141 28.18 -2.15 -11.10
C ARG A 141 28.55 -2.62 -12.51
N ALA A 142 29.50 -3.54 -12.61
CA ALA A 142 29.93 -4.13 -13.90
C ALA A 142 28.77 -4.78 -14.70
N ASN A 143 27.77 -5.32 -14.02
CA ASN A 143 26.58 -5.92 -14.64
C ASN A 143 25.49 -4.89 -15.05
N GLY A 144 25.82 -3.59 -15.01
CA GLY A 144 24.91 -2.50 -15.37
C GLY A 144 23.87 -2.11 -14.30
N SER A 145 23.76 -2.88 -13.21
CA SER A 145 22.91 -2.50 -12.07
C SER A 145 23.57 -1.37 -11.25
N ILE A 146 22.85 -0.84 -10.27
CA ILE A 146 23.40 0.15 -9.34
C ILE A 146 23.52 -0.42 -7.92
N THR A 147 24.40 0.17 -7.10
CA THR A 147 24.34 -0.01 -5.65
C THR A 147 23.00 0.54 -5.12
N TYR A 148 22.55 0.06 -3.95
CA TYR A 148 21.25 0.44 -3.35
C TYR A 148 20.02 0.16 -4.25
N PHE A 149 20.15 -0.75 -5.21
CA PHE A 149 19.15 -1.07 -6.23
C PHE A 149 17.71 -1.22 -5.69
N THR A 150 17.54 -1.93 -4.58
CA THR A 150 16.23 -2.17 -3.96
C THR A 150 15.72 -0.92 -3.24
N GLN A 151 16.58 -0.24 -2.48
CA GLN A 151 16.21 0.96 -1.72
C GLN A 151 15.77 2.10 -2.64
N VAL A 152 16.48 2.33 -3.73
CA VAL A 152 16.17 3.37 -4.73
C VAL A 152 14.76 3.20 -5.31
N LYS A 153 14.28 1.96 -5.44
CA LYS A 153 12.94 1.65 -5.96
C LYS A 153 11.87 1.61 -4.88
N ASN A 154 12.24 1.08 -3.70
CA ASN A 154 11.31 0.86 -2.61
C ASN A 154 10.97 2.17 -1.87
N TYR A 155 11.97 3.01 -1.57
CA TYR A 155 11.77 4.19 -0.72
C TYR A 155 10.75 5.18 -1.29
N PRO A 156 10.74 5.53 -2.59
CA PRO A 156 9.70 6.42 -3.13
C PRO A 156 8.29 5.85 -2.99
N VAL A 157 8.12 4.55 -3.22
CA VAL A 157 6.82 3.88 -3.11
C VAL A 157 6.35 3.85 -1.66
N GLN A 158 7.16 3.28 -0.76
CA GLN A 158 6.77 3.11 0.63
C GLN A 158 6.58 4.45 1.33
N SER A 159 7.49 5.40 1.11
CA SER A 159 7.38 6.71 1.74
C SER A 159 6.12 7.45 1.26
N PHE A 160 5.88 7.52 -0.04
CA PHE A 160 4.70 8.22 -0.53
C PHE A 160 3.39 7.52 -0.10
N ALA A 161 3.38 6.18 -0.06
CA ALA A 161 2.26 5.41 0.45
C ALA A 161 2.01 5.65 1.94
N THR A 162 2.98 5.28 2.79
CA THR A 162 2.75 5.16 4.24
C THR A 162 3.11 6.41 5.03
N ALA A 163 4.06 7.23 4.55
CA ALA A 163 4.47 8.44 5.26
C ALA A 163 3.79 9.73 4.74
N ASP A 164 3.11 9.67 3.59
CA ASP A 164 2.44 10.82 3.01
C ASP A 164 0.92 10.60 2.86
N ILE A 165 0.47 9.55 2.15
CA ILE A 165 -0.97 9.29 1.89
C ILE A 165 -1.70 8.88 3.17
N VAL A 166 -1.18 7.92 3.94
CA VAL A 166 -1.83 7.44 5.17
C VAL A 166 -2.03 8.56 6.20
N PRO A 167 -1.03 9.41 6.52
CA PRO A 167 -1.23 10.54 7.44
C PRO A 167 -2.27 11.55 6.96
N ILE A 168 -2.35 11.83 5.65
CA ILE A 168 -3.39 12.73 5.13
C ILE A 168 -4.78 12.13 5.34
N SER A 169 -4.94 10.86 5.07
CA SER A 169 -6.20 10.14 5.27
C SER A 169 -6.61 10.13 6.74
N LEU A 170 -5.66 9.85 7.64
CA LEU A 170 -5.86 9.88 9.09
C LEU A 170 -6.31 11.27 9.54
N ILE A 171 -5.61 12.33 9.13
CA ILE A 171 -5.95 13.71 9.47
C ILE A 171 -7.34 14.09 8.94
N TYR A 172 -7.69 13.64 7.73
CA TYR A 172 -9.02 13.92 7.17
C TYR A 172 -10.11 13.21 7.97
N ILE A 173 -9.94 11.92 8.26
CA ILE A 173 -10.90 11.12 9.06
C ILE A 173 -11.06 11.76 10.45
N ASP A 174 -9.97 12.06 11.15
CA ASP A 174 -10.02 12.67 12.49
C ASP A 174 -10.77 14.02 12.48
N LYS A 175 -10.46 14.91 11.53
CA LYS A 175 -11.17 16.17 11.35
C LYS A 175 -12.66 15.97 11.09
N MET A 176 -13.03 14.95 10.30
CA MET A 176 -14.44 14.66 10.02
C MET A 176 -15.18 14.09 11.25
N LEU A 177 -14.52 13.26 12.06
CA LEU A 177 -15.07 12.80 13.33
C LEU A 177 -15.34 13.99 14.26
N GLN A 178 -14.38 14.89 14.43
CA GLN A 178 -14.50 16.10 15.25
C GLN A 178 -15.59 17.06 14.72
N ALA A 179 -15.61 17.35 13.41
CA ALA A 179 -16.59 18.25 12.79
C ALA A 179 -18.02 17.75 12.95
N ASN A 180 -18.22 16.43 12.96
CA ASN A 180 -19.53 15.81 13.22
C ASN A 180 -19.81 15.60 14.71
N LYS A 181 -18.94 16.08 15.61
CA LYS A 181 -19.05 15.97 17.08
C LYS A 181 -19.24 14.53 17.54
N LEU A 182 -18.55 13.59 16.90
CA LEU A 182 -18.58 12.18 17.25
C LEU A 182 -17.67 11.91 18.46
N GLN A 183 -18.08 10.92 19.27
CA GLN A 183 -17.27 10.39 20.37
C GLN A 183 -16.24 9.38 19.87
N SER A 184 -16.52 8.70 18.75
CA SER A 184 -15.59 7.82 18.07
C SER A 184 -14.30 8.55 17.71
N CYS A 185 -13.15 7.90 17.88
CA CYS A 185 -11.86 8.54 17.67
C CYS A 185 -10.85 7.60 17.03
N VAL A 186 -9.89 8.15 16.30
CA VAL A 186 -8.72 7.42 15.82
C VAL A 186 -7.84 7.08 17.02
N VAL A 187 -7.47 5.81 17.17
CA VAL A 187 -6.69 5.32 18.32
C VAL A 187 -5.34 4.73 17.92
N ASN A 188 -5.17 4.33 16.68
CA ASN A 188 -3.90 3.78 16.21
C ASN A 188 -3.78 3.86 14.67
N THR A 189 -2.55 3.73 14.19
CA THR A 189 -2.23 3.48 12.78
C THR A 189 -1.11 2.45 12.69
N VAL A 190 -1.24 1.47 11.80
CA VAL A 190 -0.24 0.41 11.61
C VAL A 190 -0.05 0.19 10.12
N HIS A 191 1.14 0.54 9.61
CA HIS A 191 1.48 0.50 8.19
C HIS A 191 0.51 1.35 7.35
N ASP A 192 -0.44 0.71 6.68
CA ASP A 192 -1.44 1.28 5.78
C ASP A 192 -2.87 1.21 6.35
N SER A 193 -3.03 0.82 7.62
CA SER A 193 -4.31 0.78 8.31
C SER A 193 -4.49 1.90 9.34
N ILE A 194 -5.72 2.37 9.49
CA ILE A 194 -6.19 3.34 10.48
C ILE A 194 -7.18 2.63 11.40
N VAL A 195 -6.93 2.67 12.72
CA VAL A 195 -7.78 2.02 13.72
C VAL A 195 -8.59 3.05 14.46
N ILE A 196 -9.90 2.85 14.49
CA ILE A 196 -10.88 3.75 15.10
C ILE A 196 -11.61 3.01 16.20
N ASP A 197 -11.69 3.60 17.39
CA ASP A 197 -12.56 3.18 18.47
C ASP A 197 -13.94 3.78 18.22
N VAL A 198 -14.93 2.92 18.00
CA VAL A 198 -16.27 3.30 17.50
C VAL A 198 -17.30 3.22 18.62
N HIS A 199 -17.92 4.36 18.92
CA HIS A 199 -19.06 4.45 19.85
C HIS A 199 -20.26 3.64 19.34
N PRO A 200 -21.06 2.96 20.22
CA PRO A 200 -22.16 2.08 19.81
C PRO A 200 -23.14 2.71 18.81
N ASP A 201 -23.48 3.99 19.01
CA ASP A 201 -24.49 4.71 18.22
C ASP A 201 -23.91 5.37 16.95
N GLU A 202 -22.60 5.21 16.68
CA GLU A 202 -21.92 6.00 15.64
C GLU A 202 -21.36 5.17 14.49
N LYS A 203 -21.51 3.84 14.52
CA LYS A 203 -21.01 2.95 13.49
C LYS A 203 -21.27 3.44 12.06
N ASN A 204 -22.52 3.72 11.74
CA ASN A 204 -22.91 4.13 10.40
C ASN A 204 -22.35 5.52 10.01
N LYS A 205 -22.13 6.39 11.00
CA LYS A 205 -21.50 7.70 10.75
C LYS A 205 -20.02 7.54 10.44
N VAL A 206 -19.31 6.71 11.21
CA VAL A 206 -17.88 6.38 10.98
C VAL A 206 -17.70 5.77 9.59
N LEU A 207 -18.50 4.78 9.22
CA LEU A 207 -18.42 4.16 7.89
C LEU A 207 -18.68 5.16 6.76
N ARG A 208 -19.64 6.08 6.93
CA ARG A 208 -19.83 7.16 5.94
C ARG A 208 -18.63 8.07 5.82
N ILE A 209 -17.93 8.37 6.91
CA ILE A 209 -16.69 9.18 6.87
C ILE A 209 -15.60 8.44 6.10
N ILE A 210 -15.42 7.13 6.33
CA ILE A 210 -14.44 6.32 5.59
C ILE A 210 -14.78 6.31 4.09
N ASN A 211 -16.04 6.07 3.72
CA ASN A 211 -16.49 6.11 2.33
C ASN A 211 -16.28 7.50 1.70
N ARG A 212 -16.61 8.57 2.44
CA ARG A 212 -16.33 9.93 1.97
C ARG A 212 -14.84 10.21 1.77
N THR A 213 -13.99 9.63 2.62
CA THR A 213 -12.53 9.72 2.45
C THR A 213 -12.11 9.13 1.10
N ASN A 214 -12.63 7.95 0.73
CA ASN A 214 -12.36 7.32 -0.57
C ASN A 214 -12.71 8.21 -1.77
N GLU A 215 -13.80 8.98 -1.65
CA GLU A 215 -14.25 9.87 -2.72
C GLU A 215 -13.36 11.10 -2.91
N VAL A 216 -12.83 11.67 -1.83
CA VAL A 216 -12.15 12.97 -1.86
C VAL A 216 -10.63 12.91 -1.72
N LEU A 217 -10.08 11.76 -1.33
CA LEU A 217 -8.67 11.64 -0.96
C LEU A 217 -7.74 11.98 -2.12
N VAL A 218 -8.05 11.52 -3.32
CA VAL A 218 -7.26 11.82 -4.52
C VAL A 218 -7.22 13.32 -4.80
N ASP A 219 -8.35 14.01 -4.70
CA ASP A 219 -8.42 15.46 -4.90
C ASP A 219 -7.63 16.22 -3.84
N ILE A 220 -7.68 15.77 -2.58
CA ILE A 220 -6.88 16.35 -1.48
C ILE A 220 -5.39 16.22 -1.77
N ILE A 221 -4.94 15.04 -2.20
CA ILE A 221 -3.56 14.74 -2.56
C ILE A 221 -3.10 15.63 -3.71
N ASN A 222 -3.89 15.69 -4.79
CA ASN A 222 -3.60 16.47 -5.99
C ASN A 222 -3.46 17.97 -5.65
N LYS A 223 -4.40 18.49 -4.88
CA LYS A 223 -4.37 19.88 -4.44
C LYS A 223 -3.18 20.19 -3.51
N LYS A 224 -2.88 19.26 -2.58
CA LYS A 224 -1.82 19.47 -1.58
C LYS A 224 -0.43 19.55 -2.20
N TRP A 225 -0.13 18.69 -3.14
CA TRP A 225 1.21 18.58 -3.75
C TRP A 225 1.28 19.10 -5.18
N ASN A 226 0.18 19.62 -5.73
CA ASN A 226 0.08 20.08 -7.11
C ASN A 226 0.54 19.01 -8.12
N ILE A 227 -0.02 17.81 -7.99
CA ILE A 227 0.25 16.64 -8.83
C ILE A 227 -1.03 16.14 -9.50
N ASP A 228 -0.91 15.26 -10.47
CA ASP A 228 -2.03 14.54 -11.10
C ASP A 228 -1.98 13.05 -10.68
N PHE A 229 -2.36 12.78 -9.43
CA PHE A 229 -2.48 11.40 -8.94
C PHE A 229 -3.74 10.77 -9.55
N ASN A 230 -3.54 9.95 -10.57
CA ASN A 230 -4.58 9.41 -11.45
C ASN A 230 -4.98 7.96 -11.13
N VAL A 231 -4.77 7.53 -9.89
CA VAL A 231 -5.08 6.17 -9.43
C VAL A 231 -6.09 6.24 -8.27
N PRO A 232 -7.18 5.47 -8.28
CA PRO A 232 -8.11 5.46 -7.16
C PRO A 232 -7.45 4.91 -5.90
N LEU A 233 -7.78 5.48 -4.75
CA LEU A 233 -7.39 5.00 -3.42
C LEU A 233 -8.63 4.48 -2.71
N LEU A 234 -8.50 3.32 -2.07
CA LEU A 234 -9.63 2.66 -1.41
C LEU A 234 -9.23 2.19 -0.02
N LEU A 235 -9.90 2.73 1.00
CA LEU A 235 -9.91 2.24 2.37
C LEU A 235 -11.05 1.23 2.51
N GLU A 236 -10.72 0.00 2.89
CA GLU A 236 -11.66 -1.08 3.18
C GLU A 236 -11.87 -1.16 4.69
N ALA A 237 -13.11 -0.99 5.15
CA ALA A 237 -13.43 -1.00 6.57
C ALA A 237 -13.79 -2.41 7.05
N LYS A 238 -13.20 -2.81 8.18
CA LYS A 238 -13.57 -4.01 8.94
C LYS A 238 -13.96 -3.59 10.33
N ILE A 239 -14.96 -4.22 10.90
CA ILE A 239 -15.45 -3.87 12.24
C ILE A 239 -15.70 -5.12 13.09
N GLY A 240 -15.42 -5.02 14.37
CA GLY A 240 -15.60 -6.13 15.32
C GLY A 240 -15.54 -5.69 16.77
N ASN A 241 -15.85 -6.62 17.68
CA ASN A 241 -15.83 -6.36 19.13
C ASN A 241 -14.41 -6.23 19.70
N ASN A 242 -13.42 -6.64 18.94
CA ASN A 242 -11.99 -6.44 19.22
C ASN A 242 -11.24 -6.33 17.90
N TRP A 243 -9.98 -5.91 17.95
CA TRP A 243 -9.19 -5.68 16.73
C TRP A 243 -8.84 -6.97 15.95
N LEU A 244 -8.83 -8.16 16.61
CA LEU A 244 -8.53 -9.42 15.93
C LEU A 244 -9.73 -9.94 15.12
N ASP A 245 -10.92 -9.87 15.69
CA ASP A 245 -12.13 -10.50 15.17
C ASP A 245 -12.96 -9.51 14.30
N THR A 246 -12.29 -8.54 13.64
CA THR A 246 -12.92 -7.63 12.70
C THR A 246 -13.36 -8.37 11.43
N LYS A 247 -14.52 -7.98 10.89
CA LYS A 247 -15.10 -8.52 9.65
C LYS A 247 -15.37 -7.40 8.66
N ASP A 248 -15.27 -7.72 7.36
CA ASP A 248 -15.60 -6.78 6.30
C ASP A 248 -17.01 -6.22 6.49
N VAL A 249 -17.15 -4.93 6.26
CA VAL A 249 -18.46 -4.27 6.28
C VAL A 249 -18.95 -4.24 4.84
N ALA A 250 -20.09 -4.90 4.60
CA ALA A 250 -20.75 -4.95 3.31
C ALA A 250 -21.27 -3.55 2.89
#